data_adc15fcd880ec2ac5c3e5742ab6782f9
#
_entry.id   adc15fcd880ec2ac5c3e5742ab6782f9
#
_cell.length_a   1.000
_cell.length_b   1.000
_cell.length_c   1.000
_cell.angle_alpha   90.00
_cell.angle_beta   90.00
_cell.angle_gamma   90.00
#
_symmetry.space_group_name_H-M   'P 1'
#
loop_
_entity.id
_entity.type
_entity.pdbx_description
1 polymer ?
#
loop_
_entity_poly.entity_id
_entity_poly.type
_entity_poly.pdbx_seq_one_letter_code
_entity_poly.pdbx_strand_id
1 'polypeptide(L)'
;MIRTRIKICGIREGIHGLAAANAGADAIGFVFHKDSSRYVTPSAAANVAAVLPPFVTTVGLFVNATDRKIKDTLRAVRLDMLQFQGDEEPDFCASFGLPYLRAVRMEEGTDLLEWAGRFSSARALLTDTYVPGERGGTGKTFDWSVIPKDLPIPLILSGGLNSDNVGRAVREVKPWAVDVSSGVEASRGVKDPKKIVEFIRSVKREDAG
;
A
#
# COMPACT_ATOMS: atom_id res chain seq x y z
N MET A 1 -23.53 3.27 -1.25
CA MET A 1 -22.19 3.88 -1.42
C MET A 1 -21.13 2.80 -1.49
N ILE A 2 -20.07 2.99 -2.26
CA ILE A 2 -18.93 2.05 -2.35
C ILE A 2 -18.03 2.35 -1.16
N ARG A 3 -17.82 1.39 -0.25
CA ARG A 3 -16.95 1.58 0.91
C ARG A 3 -15.47 1.77 0.51
N THR A 4 -14.71 2.50 1.28
CA THR A 4 -13.25 2.62 1.15
C THR A 4 -12.56 1.30 1.53
N ARG A 5 -11.66 0.79 0.66
CA ARG A 5 -10.86 -0.39 0.98
C ARG A 5 -9.64 0.00 1.81
N ILE A 6 -9.10 -0.96 2.55
CA ILE A 6 -8.03 -0.70 3.51
C ILE A 6 -6.88 -1.68 3.28
N LYS A 7 -5.69 -1.14 3.02
CA LYS A 7 -4.44 -1.91 2.96
C LYS A 7 -3.55 -1.58 4.16
N ILE A 8 -3.01 -2.60 4.81
CA ILE A 8 -1.99 -2.46 5.86
C ILE A 8 -0.67 -2.94 5.30
N CYS A 9 0.27 -2.03 5.09
CA CYS A 9 1.53 -2.28 4.41
C CYS A 9 2.69 -2.50 5.37
N GLY A 10 3.64 -3.37 5.01
CA GLY A 10 4.85 -3.65 5.80
C GLY A 10 4.60 -4.62 6.96
N ILE A 11 3.73 -5.59 6.78
CA ILE A 11 3.52 -6.69 7.71
C ILE A 11 4.70 -7.66 7.62
N ARG A 12 5.22 -8.09 8.79
CA ARG A 12 6.36 -9.00 8.91
C ARG A 12 6.06 -10.25 9.74
N GLU A 13 4.98 -10.23 10.52
CA GLU A 13 4.61 -11.25 11.48
C GLU A 13 3.15 -11.66 11.35
N GLY A 14 2.85 -12.96 11.52
CA GLY A 14 1.50 -13.51 11.38
C GLY A 14 0.48 -12.88 12.34
N ILE A 15 0.90 -12.55 13.56
CA ILE A 15 0.02 -11.92 14.55
C ILE A 15 -0.47 -10.54 14.08
N HIS A 16 0.38 -9.77 13.42
CA HIS A 16 0.01 -8.46 12.87
C HIS A 16 -0.88 -8.59 11.64
N GLY A 17 -0.59 -9.59 10.77
CA GLY A 17 -1.44 -9.92 9.62
C GLY A 17 -2.85 -10.34 10.05
N LEU A 18 -2.96 -11.23 11.04
CA LEU A 18 -4.25 -11.65 11.61
C LEU A 18 -4.99 -10.49 12.29
N ALA A 19 -4.29 -9.63 13.04
CA ALA A 19 -4.91 -8.46 13.65
C ALA A 19 -5.52 -7.52 12.60
N ALA A 20 -4.80 -7.28 11.49
CA ALA A 20 -5.30 -6.47 10.39
C ALA A 20 -6.50 -7.13 9.67
N ALA A 21 -6.40 -8.41 9.34
CA ALA A 21 -7.47 -9.17 8.69
C ALA A 21 -8.74 -9.21 9.55
N ASN A 22 -8.62 -9.55 10.83
CA ASN A 22 -9.75 -9.63 11.77
C ASN A 22 -10.41 -8.26 12.03
N ALA A 23 -9.64 -7.17 11.97
CA ALA A 23 -10.18 -5.81 12.06
C ALA A 23 -10.92 -5.41 10.77
N GLY A 24 -10.65 -6.10 9.65
CA GLY A 24 -11.32 -5.92 8.36
C GLY A 24 -10.47 -5.18 7.32
N ALA A 25 -9.16 -5.37 7.33
CA ALA A 25 -8.30 -4.99 6.21
C ALA A 25 -8.62 -5.84 4.97
N ASP A 26 -8.62 -5.21 3.80
CA ASP A 26 -8.85 -5.85 2.50
C ASP A 26 -7.55 -6.41 1.90
N ALA A 27 -6.41 -5.80 2.28
CA ALA A 27 -5.12 -6.19 1.76
C ALA A 27 -3.99 -6.06 2.80
N ILE A 28 -2.99 -6.94 2.66
CA ILE A 28 -1.76 -6.97 3.44
C ILE A 28 -0.57 -6.78 2.49
N GLY A 29 0.32 -5.84 2.83
CA GLY A 29 1.53 -5.57 2.05
C GLY A 29 2.79 -6.16 2.69
N PHE A 30 3.59 -6.86 1.88
CA PHE A 30 4.92 -7.38 2.21
C PHE A 30 5.98 -6.56 1.48
N VAL A 31 7.01 -6.09 2.18
CA VAL A 31 8.07 -5.27 1.59
C VAL A 31 9.31 -6.12 1.28
N PHE A 32 9.63 -6.30 0.00
CA PHE A 32 10.79 -7.07 -0.46
C PHE A 32 12.02 -6.21 -0.83
N HIS A 33 12.06 -4.98 -0.32
CA HIS A 33 13.20 -4.07 -0.45
C HIS A 33 14.08 -4.14 0.79
N LYS A 34 15.34 -4.63 0.65
CA LYS A 34 16.23 -4.98 1.78
C LYS A 34 16.60 -3.78 2.65
N ASP A 35 16.67 -2.57 2.08
CA ASP A 35 17.03 -1.36 2.82
C ASP A 35 15.86 -0.79 3.65
N SER A 36 14.67 -1.37 3.51
CA SER A 36 13.51 -0.99 4.29
C SER A 36 13.54 -1.60 5.68
N SER A 37 13.23 -0.82 6.71
CA SER A 37 12.99 -1.34 8.08
C SER A 37 11.82 -2.33 8.16
N ARG A 38 10.99 -2.38 7.11
CA ARG A 38 9.83 -3.26 6.95
C ARG A 38 10.11 -4.47 6.06
N TYR A 39 11.38 -4.66 5.70
CA TYR A 39 11.77 -5.81 4.89
C TYR A 39 11.36 -7.13 5.52
N VAL A 40 10.82 -8.01 4.69
CA VAL A 40 10.51 -9.40 5.04
C VAL A 40 11.10 -10.34 3.99
N THR A 41 11.64 -11.48 4.42
CA THR A 41 12.10 -12.49 3.47
C THR A 41 10.90 -13.17 2.80
N PRO A 42 11.04 -13.70 1.56
CA PRO A 42 9.96 -14.43 0.91
C PRO A 42 9.42 -15.60 1.76
N SER A 43 10.29 -16.34 2.44
CA SER A 43 9.89 -17.43 3.33
C SER A 43 9.07 -16.93 4.53
N ALA A 44 9.48 -15.83 5.18
CA ALA A 44 8.71 -15.26 6.29
C ALA A 44 7.36 -14.70 5.81
N ALA A 45 7.32 -14.06 4.64
CA ALA A 45 6.07 -13.60 4.03
C ALA A 45 5.12 -14.78 3.70
N ALA A 46 5.66 -15.91 3.23
CA ALA A 46 4.88 -17.13 2.99
C ALA A 46 4.23 -17.65 4.27
N ASN A 47 4.97 -17.67 5.39
CA ASN A 47 4.43 -18.08 6.69
C ASN A 47 3.31 -17.13 7.17
N VAL A 48 3.45 -15.82 6.93
CA VAL A 48 2.38 -14.86 7.25
C VAL A 48 1.17 -15.10 6.35
N ALA A 49 1.38 -15.23 5.03
CA ALA A 49 0.30 -15.44 4.06
C ALA A 49 -0.50 -16.73 4.36
N ALA A 50 0.17 -17.80 4.82
CA ALA A 50 -0.47 -19.08 5.14
C ALA A 50 -1.48 -19.03 6.31
N VAL A 51 -1.36 -18.05 7.20
CA VAL A 51 -2.29 -17.90 8.34
C VAL A 51 -3.38 -16.85 8.09
N LEU A 52 -3.34 -16.13 6.98
CA LEU A 52 -4.40 -15.16 6.65
C LEU A 52 -5.70 -15.87 6.28
N PRO A 53 -6.85 -15.34 6.71
CA PRO A 53 -8.13 -15.85 6.27
C PRO A 53 -8.36 -15.60 4.77
N PRO A 54 -9.27 -16.32 4.12
CA PRO A 54 -9.65 -16.08 2.72
C PRO A 54 -10.18 -14.64 2.54
N PHE A 55 -10.09 -14.13 1.30
CA PHE A 55 -10.51 -12.79 0.89
C PHE A 55 -9.64 -11.62 1.42
N VAL A 56 -8.44 -11.91 1.90
CA VAL A 56 -7.41 -10.90 2.17
C VAL A 56 -6.39 -10.93 1.05
N THR A 57 -6.29 -9.84 0.29
CA THR A 57 -5.35 -9.71 -0.82
C THR A 57 -3.91 -9.57 -0.31
N THR A 58 -2.99 -10.39 -0.80
CA THR A 58 -1.56 -10.29 -0.51
C THR A 58 -0.84 -9.48 -1.57
N VAL A 59 -0.15 -8.40 -1.16
CA VAL A 59 0.54 -7.47 -2.06
C VAL A 59 2.04 -7.49 -1.80
N GLY A 60 2.84 -7.79 -2.82
CA GLY A 60 4.30 -7.73 -2.75
C GLY A 60 4.84 -6.41 -3.25
N LEU A 61 5.52 -5.64 -2.38
CA LEU A 61 6.13 -4.37 -2.72
C LEU A 61 7.59 -4.55 -3.13
N PHE A 62 7.94 -4.00 -4.29
CA PHE A 62 9.27 -4.01 -4.87
C PHE A 62 9.74 -2.58 -5.19
N VAL A 63 11.06 -2.36 -5.14
CA VAL A 63 11.72 -1.11 -5.49
C VAL A 63 12.93 -1.45 -6.35
N ASN A 64 12.89 -1.13 -7.63
CA ASN A 64 13.95 -1.37 -8.60
C ASN A 64 14.52 -2.81 -8.53
N ALA A 65 13.63 -3.78 -8.29
CA ALA A 65 14.02 -5.17 -8.19
C ALA A 65 14.23 -5.78 -9.59
N THR A 66 15.22 -6.66 -9.71
CA THR A 66 15.44 -7.40 -10.97
C THR A 66 14.30 -8.38 -11.23
N ASP A 67 14.04 -8.69 -12.51
CA ASP A 67 13.09 -9.71 -12.95
C ASP A 67 13.29 -11.05 -12.20
N ARG A 68 14.52 -11.50 -12.10
CA ARG A 68 14.88 -12.72 -11.37
C ARG A 68 14.44 -12.67 -9.91
N LYS A 69 14.70 -11.54 -9.21
CA LYS A 69 14.33 -11.39 -7.79
C LYS A 69 12.81 -11.45 -7.60
N ILE A 70 12.04 -10.82 -8.49
CA ILE A 70 10.58 -10.85 -8.43
C ILE A 70 10.09 -12.27 -8.67
N LYS A 71 10.56 -12.95 -9.73
CA LYS A 71 10.18 -14.33 -10.05
C LYS A 71 10.55 -15.32 -8.94
N ASP A 72 11.74 -15.19 -8.33
CA ASP A 72 12.16 -16.03 -7.20
C ASP A 72 11.26 -15.79 -5.97
N THR A 73 10.86 -14.54 -5.73
CA THR A 73 9.89 -14.22 -4.67
C THR A 73 8.52 -14.85 -4.93
N LEU A 74 8.01 -14.75 -6.17
CA LEU A 74 6.72 -15.34 -6.57
C LEU A 74 6.68 -16.87 -6.48
N ARG A 75 7.83 -17.53 -6.64
CA ARG A 75 7.93 -18.98 -6.40
C ARG A 75 7.88 -19.35 -4.93
N ALA A 76 8.38 -18.48 -4.06
CA ALA A 76 8.50 -18.72 -2.63
C ALA A 76 7.26 -18.32 -1.83
N VAL A 77 6.51 -17.31 -2.28
CA VAL A 77 5.30 -16.82 -1.63
C VAL A 77 4.21 -16.55 -2.66
N ARG A 78 3.00 -17.05 -2.37
CA ARG A 78 1.83 -16.72 -3.19
C ARG A 78 1.42 -15.28 -2.93
N LEU A 79 1.50 -14.46 -3.97
CA LEU A 79 1.03 -13.08 -3.98
C LEU A 79 -0.14 -12.96 -4.96
N ASP A 80 -1.11 -12.13 -4.60
CA ASP A 80 -2.27 -11.85 -5.46
C ASP A 80 -2.02 -10.60 -6.32
N MET A 81 -1.11 -9.71 -5.89
CA MET A 81 -0.84 -8.45 -6.56
C MET A 81 0.59 -7.97 -6.31
N LEU A 82 1.16 -7.23 -7.24
CA LEU A 82 2.46 -6.58 -7.10
C LEU A 82 2.27 -5.08 -6.84
N GLN A 83 3.22 -4.46 -6.16
CA GLN A 83 3.31 -3.00 -6.01
C GLN A 83 4.73 -2.57 -6.39
N PHE A 84 4.81 -1.68 -7.36
CA PHE A 84 6.08 -1.11 -7.84
C PHE A 84 6.23 0.32 -7.31
N GLN A 85 7.33 0.56 -6.59
CA GLN A 85 7.57 1.81 -5.86
C GLN A 85 8.89 2.51 -6.27
N GLY A 86 9.64 1.92 -7.19
CA GLY A 86 10.88 2.47 -7.75
C GLY A 86 10.64 3.20 -9.07
N ASP A 87 11.56 3.03 -9.99
CA ASP A 87 11.56 3.68 -11.30
C ASP A 87 11.22 2.66 -12.42
N GLU A 88 10.48 1.60 -12.05
CA GLU A 88 10.11 0.52 -12.98
C GLU A 88 9.21 1.06 -14.11
N GLU A 89 9.50 0.64 -15.35
CA GLU A 89 8.73 1.00 -16.54
C GLU A 89 7.43 0.18 -16.65
N PRO A 90 6.39 0.69 -17.35
CA PRO A 90 5.08 0.04 -17.48
C PRO A 90 5.15 -1.40 -18.00
N ASP A 91 5.91 -1.65 -19.05
CA ASP A 91 6.06 -2.97 -19.67
C ASP A 91 6.71 -3.97 -18.72
N PHE A 92 7.71 -3.50 -17.93
CA PHE A 92 8.32 -4.31 -16.89
C PHE A 92 7.30 -4.68 -15.82
N CYS A 93 6.51 -3.71 -15.35
CA CYS A 93 5.48 -3.94 -14.31
C CYS A 93 4.43 -4.96 -14.79
N ALA A 94 4.04 -4.91 -16.06
CA ALA A 94 3.03 -5.79 -16.65
C ALA A 94 3.54 -7.21 -16.96
N SER A 95 4.87 -7.41 -17.03
CA SER A 95 5.48 -8.66 -17.53
C SER A 95 5.32 -9.88 -16.62
N PHE A 96 4.85 -9.70 -15.38
CA PHE A 96 4.80 -10.79 -14.37
C PHE A 96 3.49 -11.57 -14.35
N GLY A 97 2.51 -11.23 -15.19
CA GLY A 97 1.22 -11.93 -15.28
C GLY A 97 0.31 -11.77 -14.06
N LEU A 98 0.65 -10.90 -13.13
CA LEU A 98 -0.16 -10.51 -11.97
C LEU A 98 -0.64 -9.06 -12.09
N PRO A 99 -1.82 -8.74 -11.53
CA PRO A 99 -2.24 -7.35 -11.41
C PRO A 99 -1.22 -6.57 -10.57
N TYR A 100 -1.05 -5.28 -10.88
CA TYR A 100 -0.11 -4.46 -10.13
C TYR A 100 -0.64 -3.08 -9.78
N LEU A 101 -0.07 -2.50 -8.73
CA LEU A 101 -0.22 -1.13 -8.29
C LEU A 101 1.04 -0.34 -8.66
N ARG A 102 0.85 0.88 -9.15
CA ARG A 102 1.96 1.81 -9.36
C ARG A 102 1.98 2.87 -8.27
N ALA A 103 3.04 2.91 -7.47
CA ALA A 103 3.24 3.98 -6.51
C ALA A 103 3.79 5.24 -7.20
N VAL A 104 3.21 6.38 -6.86
CA VAL A 104 3.59 7.70 -7.37
C VAL A 104 4.03 8.56 -6.21
N ARG A 105 5.26 9.07 -6.25
CA ARG A 105 5.76 10.04 -5.28
C ARG A 105 5.12 11.39 -5.54
N MET A 106 4.46 11.93 -4.53
CA MET A 106 3.80 13.24 -4.61
C MET A 106 4.81 14.34 -4.32
N GLU A 107 5.48 14.79 -5.37
CA GLU A 107 6.40 15.94 -5.40
C GLU A 107 5.65 17.15 -5.97
N GLU A 108 6.24 18.36 -5.82
CA GLU A 108 5.71 19.56 -6.48
C GLU A 108 5.70 19.36 -8.01
N GLY A 109 4.55 19.60 -8.63
CA GLY A 109 4.36 19.42 -10.07
C GLY A 109 4.03 17.99 -10.51
N THR A 110 3.84 17.02 -9.61
CA THR A 110 3.41 15.68 -9.99
C THR A 110 2.01 15.68 -10.61
N ASP A 111 1.89 15.21 -11.85
CA ASP A 111 0.61 15.05 -12.57
C ASP A 111 0.13 13.59 -12.54
N LEU A 112 -0.89 13.32 -11.72
CA LEU A 112 -1.49 11.97 -11.61
C LEU A 112 -2.24 11.53 -12.87
N LEU A 113 -2.71 12.44 -13.73
CA LEU A 113 -3.35 12.09 -15.01
C LEU A 113 -2.31 11.58 -16.00
N GLU A 114 -1.14 12.23 -16.06
CA GLU A 114 -0.01 11.74 -16.87
C GLU A 114 0.43 10.34 -16.39
N TRP A 115 0.58 10.14 -15.07
CA TRP A 115 0.91 8.83 -14.52
C TRP A 115 -0.15 7.77 -14.83
N ALA A 116 -1.43 8.11 -14.76
CA ALA A 116 -2.51 7.19 -15.10
C ALA A 116 -2.50 6.81 -16.58
N GLY A 117 -2.19 7.75 -17.48
CA GLY A 117 -2.01 7.50 -18.90
C GLY A 117 -0.82 6.57 -19.17
N ARG A 118 0.34 6.88 -18.58
CA ARG A 118 1.57 6.09 -18.72
C ARG A 118 1.42 4.66 -18.17
N PHE A 119 0.77 4.49 -17.03
CA PHE A 119 0.56 3.18 -16.38
C PHE A 119 -0.88 2.68 -16.53
N SER A 120 -1.46 2.82 -17.71
CA SER A 120 -2.85 2.44 -18.00
C SER A 120 -3.17 0.97 -17.76
N SER A 121 -2.17 0.08 -17.73
CA SER A 121 -2.28 -1.34 -17.36
C SER A 121 -2.27 -1.58 -15.84
N ALA A 122 -1.95 -0.57 -15.01
CA ALA A 122 -2.02 -0.70 -13.56
C ALA A 122 -3.46 -0.82 -13.06
N ARG A 123 -3.68 -1.56 -11.98
CA ARG A 123 -5.00 -1.67 -11.35
C ARG A 123 -5.37 -0.45 -10.54
N ALA A 124 -4.39 0.30 -10.06
CA ALA A 124 -4.55 1.57 -9.37
C ALA A 124 -3.22 2.33 -9.33
N LEU A 125 -3.30 3.66 -9.18
CA LEU A 125 -2.20 4.46 -8.66
C LEU A 125 -2.27 4.49 -7.13
N LEU A 126 -1.10 4.43 -6.49
CA LEU A 126 -0.95 4.59 -5.05
C LEU A 126 -0.10 5.84 -4.81
N THR A 127 -0.64 6.87 -4.15
CA THR A 127 0.15 8.04 -3.79
C THR A 127 1.09 7.73 -2.63
N ASP A 128 2.31 8.26 -2.66
CA ASP A 128 3.24 8.20 -1.53
C ASP A 128 3.83 9.59 -1.27
N THR A 129 3.96 9.96 0.01
CA THR A 129 4.52 11.28 0.35
C THR A 129 6.00 11.30 0.05
N TYR A 130 6.43 12.31 -0.70
CA TYR A 130 7.84 12.58 -0.91
C TYR A 130 8.43 13.33 0.28
N VAL A 131 9.53 12.83 0.81
CA VAL A 131 10.39 13.57 1.74
C VAL A 131 11.83 13.44 1.21
N PRO A 132 12.49 14.56 0.88
CA PRO A 132 13.86 14.52 0.39
C PRO A 132 14.77 13.74 1.32
N GLY A 133 15.53 12.77 0.75
CA GLY A 133 16.46 11.93 1.51
C GLY A 133 15.83 10.75 2.27
N GLU A 134 14.50 10.60 2.30
CA GLU A 134 13.84 9.46 2.94
C GLU A 134 13.01 8.65 1.93
N ARG A 135 13.14 7.32 1.97
CA ARG A 135 12.36 6.41 1.12
C ARG A 135 11.14 5.91 1.87
N GLY A 136 10.09 6.76 1.94
CA GLY A 136 8.75 6.41 2.49
C GLY A 136 8.66 6.31 4.02
N GLY A 137 7.46 6.39 4.55
CA GLY A 137 7.17 6.17 5.98
C GLY A 137 7.52 7.32 6.92
N THR A 138 7.58 8.55 6.42
CA THR A 138 7.96 9.75 7.17
C THR A 138 6.89 10.25 8.14
N GLY A 139 5.63 9.78 7.98
CA GLY A 139 4.49 10.25 8.77
C GLY A 139 3.94 11.62 8.36
N LYS A 140 4.54 12.29 7.36
CA LYS A 140 4.03 13.56 6.81
C LYS A 140 3.02 13.31 5.69
N THR A 141 1.98 14.14 5.62
CA THR A 141 1.02 14.15 4.50
C THR A 141 1.42 15.20 3.48
N PHE A 142 1.04 15.01 2.23
CA PHE A 142 1.07 16.04 1.19
C PHE A 142 -0.29 16.76 1.10
N ASP A 143 -0.36 17.82 0.33
CA ASP A 143 -1.62 18.54 0.07
C ASP A 143 -2.53 17.69 -0.83
N TRP A 144 -3.64 17.18 -0.27
CA TRP A 144 -4.58 16.34 -1.01
C TRP A 144 -5.40 17.09 -2.07
N SER A 145 -5.42 18.44 -2.03
CA SER A 145 -6.15 19.24 -3.02
C SER A 145 -5.58 19.12 -4.44
N VAL A 146 -4.33 18.68 -4.56
CA VAL A 146 -3.67 18.43 -5.87
C VAL A 146 -4.15 17.15 -6.56
N ILE A 147 -4.94 16.32 -5.89
CA ILE A 147 -5.46 15.06 -6.44
C ILE A 147 -6.63 15.36 -7.39
N PRO A 148 -6.55 14.99 -8.68
CA PRO A 148 -7.66 15.15 -9.63
C PRO A 148 -8.88 14.32 -9.20
N LYS A 149 -10.09 14.88 -9.38
CA LYS A 149 -11.33 14.17 -9.05
C LYS A 149 -11.66 13.04 -10.03
N ASP A 150 -11.25 13.21 -11.28
CA ASP A 150 -11.62 12.32 -12.39
C ASP A 150 -10.40 11.54 -12.92
N LEU A 151 -9.78 10.74 -12.03
CA LEU A 151 -8.72 9.82 -12.45
C LEU A 151 -9.32 8.63 -13.22
N PRO A 152 -8.76 8.24 -14.39
CA PRO A 152 -9.28 7.15 -15.20
C PRO A 152 -9.06 5.76 -14.60
N ILE A 153 -8.24 5.65 -13.55
CA ILE A 153 -7.99 4.42 -12.80
C ILE A 153 -8.14 4.68 -11.29
N PRO A 154 -8.45 3.65 -10.48
CA PRO A 154 -8.63 3.80 -9.04
C PRO A 154 -7.43 4.44 -8.34
N LEU A 155 -7.68 5.26 -7.34
CA LEU A 155 -6.67 5.86 -6.47
C LEU A 155 -6.62 5.15 -5.12
N ILE A 156 -5.42 4.78 -4.69
CA ILE A 156 -5.11 4.36 -3.32
C ILE A 156 -4.36 5.50 -2.65
N LEU A 157 -4.99 6.13 -1.67
CA LEU A 157 -4.36 7.22 -0.93
C LEU A 157 -3.42 6.65 0.13
N SER A 158 -2.16 7.05 0.08
CA SER A 158 -1.13 6.72 1.05
C SER A 158 -0.27 7.95 1.35
N GLY A 159 0.68 7.81 2.27
CA GLY A 159 1.58 8.88 2.68
C GLY A 159 1.09 9.60 3.94
N GLY A 160 1.73 9.30 5.08
CA GLY A 160 1.49 9.97 6.36
C GLY A 160 0.13 9.71 7.00
N LEU A 161 -0.66 8.74 6.52
CA LEU A 161 -1.95 8.41 7.11
C LEU A 161 -1.79 7.74 8.48
N ASN A 162 -2.73 8.04 9.37
CA ASN A 162 -2.88 7.48 10.71
C ASN A 162 -4.35 7.56 11.15
N SER A 163 -4.69 7.06 12.35
CA SER A 163 -6.06 7.07 12.89
C SER A 163 -6.69 8.46 12.99
N ASP A 164 -5.87 9.51 13.18
CA ASP A 164 -6.36 10.87 13.45
C ASP A 164 -6.72 11.61 12.16
N ASN A 165 -6.03 11.31 11.04
CA ASN A 165 -6.21 12.03 9.78
C ASN A 165 -6.95 11.25 8.70
N VAL A 166 -7.04 9.90 8.79
CA VAL A 166 -7.62 9.07 7.73
C VAL A 166 -9.10 9.36 7.50
N GLY A 167 -9.89 9.66 8.54
CA GLY A 167 -11.30 10.02 8.36
C GLY A 167 -11.46 11.27 7.49
N ARG A 168 -10.66 12.33 7.76
CA ARG A 168 -10.62 13.51 6.90
C ARG A 168 -10.18 13.18 5.48
N ALA A 169 -9.14 12.34 5.32
CA ALA A 169 -8.66 11.90 4.02
C ALA A 169 -9.73 11.20 3.18
N VAL A 170 -10.50 10.29 3.79
CA VAL A 170 -11.61 9.58 3.13
C VAL A 170 -12.69 10.56 2.68
N ARG A 171 -13.08 11.51 3.55
CA ARG A 171 -14.13 12.50 3.26
C ARG A 171 -13.75 13.47 2.14
N GLU A 172 -12.53 14.01 2.17
CA GLU A 172 -12.05 15.03 1.23
C GLU A 172 -11.69 14.44 -0.14
N VAL A 173 -10.96 13.31 -0.15
CA VAL A 173 -10.42 12.70 -1.38
C VAL A 173 -11.37 11.68 -2.00
N LYS A 174 -12.17 10.98 -1.17
CA LYS A 174 -13.02 9.86 -1.59
C LYS A 174 -12.25 8.80 -2.40
N PRO A 175 -11.09 8.33 -1.89
CA PRO A 175 -10.25 7.41 -2.63
C PRO A 175 -10.92 6.02 -2.74
N TRP A 176 -10.52 5.23 -3.73
CA TRP A 176 -10.94 3.83 -3.83
C TRP A 176 -10.48 3.01 -2.62
N ALA A 177 -9.26 3.30 -2.14
CA ALA A 177 -8.68 2.65 -0.98
C ALA A 177 -7.74 3.62 -0.24
N VAL A 178 -7.42 3.27 1.00
CA VAL A 178 -6.33 3.87 1.78
C VAL A 178 -5.27 2.84 2.10
N ASP A 179 -4.01 3.26 2.11
CA ASP A 179 -2.87 2.42 2.49
C ASP A 179 -2.10 3.07 3.64
N VAL A 180 -1.80 2.29 4.66
CA VAL A 180 -1.05 2.78 5.82
C VAL A 180 0.10 1.84 6.17
N SER A 181 1.22 2.45 6.54
CA SER A 181 2.38 1.71 7.04
C SER A 181 2.84 2.24 8.40
N SER A 182 3.57 3.36 8.45
CA SER A 182 4.13 3.91 9.70
C SER A 182 3.07 4.37 10.70
N GLY A 183 1.91 4.86 10.24
CA GLY A 183 0.84 5.37 11.11
C GLY A 183 0.21 4.32 12.02
N VAL A 184 0.48 3.04 11.79
CA VAL A 184 0.03 1.92 12.64
C VAL A 184 1.19 1.14 13.25
N GLU A 185 2.35 1.78 13.43
CA GLU A 185 3.54 1.19 14.04
C GLU A 185 3.70 1.61 15.51
N ALA A 186 4.15 0.67 16.34
CA ALA A 186 4.60 0.93 17.71
C ALA A 186 6.02 1.53 17.70
N SER A 187 6.87 1.01 16.81
CA SER A 187 8.20 1.52 16.50
C SER A 187 8.52 1.21 15.03
N ARG A 188 9.54 1.84 14.47
CA ARG A 188 9.88 1.72 13.05
C ARG A 188 9.99 0.26 12.60
N GLY A 189 9.08 -0.16 11.71
CA GLY A 189 9.00 -1.54 11.17
C GLY A 189 8.27 -2.55 12.06
N VAL A 190 7.73 -2.15 13.22
CA VAL A 190 6.96 -3.01 14.11
C VAL A 190 5.53 -2.52 14.22
N LYS A 191 4.56 -3.29 13.77
CA LYS A 191 3.13 -2.93 13.81
C LYS A 191 2.58 -3.00 15.22
N ASP A 192 1.59 -2.14 15.50
CA ASP A 192 0.80 -2.14 16.72
C ASP A 192 -0.63 -2.60 16.40
N PRO A 193 -1.07 -3.76 16.90
CA PRO A 193 -2.42 -4.26 16.65
C PRO A 193 -3.53 -3.29 17.09
N LYS A 194 -3.32 -2.51 18.15
CA LYS A 194 -4.30 -1.51 18.61
C LYS A 194 -4.43 -0.37 17.61
N LYS A 195 -3.30 0.17 17.14
CA LYS A 195 -3.28 1.22 16.12
C LYS A 195 -3.88 0.75 14.77
N ILE A 196 -3.64 -0.51 14.39
CA ILE A 196 -4.28 -1.11 13.20
C ILE A 196 -5.80 -1.08 13.36
N VAL A 197 -6.32 -1.55 14.49
CA VAL A 197 -7.77 -1.57 14.77
C VAL A 197 -8.35 -0.15 14.79
N GLU A 198 -7.67 0.79 15.42
CA GLU A 198 -8.10 2.20 15.49
C GLU A 198 -8.16 2.85 14.10
N PHE A 199 -7.12 2.64 13.28
CA PHE A 199 -7.09 3.13 11.91
C PHE A 199 -8.27 2.59 11.09
N ILE A 200 -8.49 1.28 11.11
CA ILE A 200 -9.58 0.62 10.37
C ILE A 200 -10.94 1.11 10.87
N ARG A 201 -11.12 1.29 12.18
CA ARG A 201 -12.35 1.85 12.75
C ARG A 201 -12.59 3.29 12.28
N SER A 202 -11.54 4.12 12.20
CA SER A 202 -11.66 5.50 11.72
C SER A 202 -12.12 5.55 10.25
N VAL A 203 -11.61 4.67 9.38
CA VAL A 203 -12.08 4.55 7.99
C VAL A 203 -13.56 4.12 7.94
N LYS A 204 -13.91 3.02 8.64
CA LYS A 204 -15.28 2.48 8.64
C LYS A 204 -16.32 3.45 9.18
N ARG A 205 -15.96 4.25 10.18
CA ARG A 205 -16.84 5.28 10.74
C ARG A 205 -17.15 6.37 9.71
N GLU A 206 -16.17 6.76 8.91
CA GLU A 206 -16.35 7.77 7.87
C GLU A 206 -17.20 7.25 6.71
N ASP A 207 -17.04 5.97 6.33
CA ASP A 207 -17.86 5.32 5.29
C ASP A 207 -19.33 5.15 5.70
N ALA A 208 -19.62 5.15 7.00
CA ALA A 208 -20.99 4.95 7.53
C ALA A 208 -21.80 6.26 7.71
N GLY A 209 -21.14 7.41 7.66
CA GLY A 209 -21.75 8.74 7.80
C GLY A 209 -22.04 9.37 6.47
#